data_1afa830366fe48a5aee4baafeee0dff7
#
_entry.id   1afa830366fe48a5aee4baafeee0dff7
#
_cell.length_a   1.000
_cell.length_b   1.000
_cell.length_c   1.000
_cell.angle_alpha   90.00
_cell.angle_beta   90.00
_cell.angle_gamma   90.00
#
_symmetry.space_group_name_H-M   'P 1'
#
loop_
_entity.id
_entity.type
_entity.pdbx_description
1 polymer ?
#
loop_
_entity_poly.entity_id
_entity_poly.type
_entity_poly.pdbx_seq_one_letter_code
_entity_poly.pdbx_strand_id
1 'polypeptide(L)'
;MNSKEDRRRLLLISNSTLHGRGYLDHAESAIRELVGSRKSVIFVPYALFDRRAYTNRAQERLAAMGLSLSSVHDVSNMAHAIQKADAIFVGGGNTFRLVKALHEYGLITPIRERVMAGVPYIGSSAGAIVAGPSLRTTKDMPVVEPPSFATLGLVPFQISPHYLDPDPTSTHMGETQEERINQFLEENEDAVVGLREGSLLNVQGGTMTLLGPNAARIFRRGNEPFEATGDLSELLEESSVEGCAA
;
A
#
# COMPACT_ATOMS: atom_id res chain seq x y z
N MET A 1 0.81 15.79 -27.72
CA MET A 1 1.18 14.56 -27.03
C MET A 1 -0.07 14.07 -26.33
N ASN A 2 -0.60 12.90 -26.72
CA ASN A 2 -1.76 12.30 -26.01
C ASN A 2 -1.28 11.91 -24.60
N SER A 3 -1.67 12.65 -23.58
CA SER A 3 -1.56 12.20 -22.20
C SER A 3 -2.38 10.91 -22.10
N LYS A 4 -1.73 9.76 -21.88
CA LYS A 4 -2.46 8.53 -21.56
C LYS A 4 -3.34 8.84 -20.37
N GLU A 5 -4.64 8.66 -20.52
CA GLU A 5 -5.61 8.79 -19.44
C GLU A 5 -5.14 7.94 -18.24
N ASP A 6 -5.01 8.55 -17.09
CA ASP A 6 -4.66 7.82 -15.86
C ASP A 6 -5.84 6.91 -15.47
N ARG A 7 -5.59 5.61 -15.43
CA ARG A 7 -6.61 4.58 -15.16
C ARG A 7 -6.43 3.87 -13.83
N ARG A 8 -5.49 4.34 -13.00
CA ARG A 8 -5.22 3.72 -11.70
C ARG A 8 -6.49 3.67 -10.86
N ARG A 9 -6.67 2.56 -10.18
CA ARG A 9 -7.75 2.32 -9.21
C ARG A 9 -7.15 1.64 -7.99
N LEU A 10 -6.84 2.42 -6.96
CA LEU A 10 -6.12 1.94 -5.79
C LEU A 10 -6.93 2.18 -4.52
N LEU A 11 -6.89 1.21 -3.61
CA LEU A 11 -7.31 1.38 -2.22
C LEU A 11 -6.13 1.01 -1.32
N LEU A 12 -5.52 2.02 -0.69
CA LEU A 12 -4.33 1.86 0.15
C LEU A 12 -4.76 2.00 1.61
N ILE A 13 -4.76 0.90 2.34
CA ILE A 13 -5.37 0.76 3.66
C ILE A 13 -4.26 0.78 4.71
N SER A 14 -4.36 1.66 5.72
CA SER A 14 -3.36 1.76 6.77
C SER A 14 -3.19 0.43 7.52
N ASN A 15 -4.28 -0.17 7.97
CA ASN A 15 -4.27 -1.41 8.75
C ASN A 15 -5.41 -2.35 8.32
N SER A 16 -5.21 -3.64 8.49
CA SER A 16 -6.23 -4.63 8.10
C SER A 16 -7.29 -4.89 9.18
N THR A 17 -7.03 -4.51 10.43
CA THR A 17 -7.93 -4.82 11.54
C THR A 17 -7.89 -3.71 12.58
N LEU A 18 -9.04 -3.16 12.94
CA LEU A 18 -9.19 -2.21 14.04
C LEU A 18 -9.49 -2.94 15.34
N HIS A 19 -9.13 -2.32 16.47
CA HIS A 19 -9.43 -2.88 17.79
C HIS A 19 -10.94 -3.15 17.92
N GLY A 20 -11.29 -4.38 18.33
CA GLY A 20 -12.69 -4.81 18.50
C GLY A 20 -13.46 -5.06 17.19
N ARG A 21 -12.78 -5.07 16.04
CA ARG A 21 -13.38 -5.35 14.72
C ARG A 21 -12.72 -6.54 14.03
N GLY A 22 -13.41 -7.11 13.05
CA GLY A 22 -12.88 -8.18 12.21
C GLY A 22 -11.92 -7.68 11.12
N TYR A 23 -11.27 -8.62 10.48
CA TYR A 23 -10.34 -8.39 9.38
C TYR A 23 -11.04 -7.64 8.23
N LEU A 24 -10.52 -6.47 7.83
CA LEU A 24 -11.04 -5.59 6.77
C LEU A 24 -12.49 -5.09 6.97
N ASP A 25 -13.07 -5.14 8.17
CA ASP A 25 -14.45 -4.68 8.40
C ASP A 25 -14.64 -3.20 8.07
N HIS A 26 -13.68 -2.35 8.49
CA HIS A 26 -13.73 -0.92 8.25
C HIS A 26 -13.51 -0.53 6.78
N ALA A 27 -12.95 -1.42 5.98
CA ALA A 27 -12.64 -1.18 4.58
C ALA A 27 -13.65 -1.83 3.61
N GLU A 28 -14.63 -2.60 4.11
CA GLU A 28 -15.54 -3.40 3.28
C GLU A 28 -16.26 -2.57 2.21
N SER A 29 -16.87 -1.44 2.59
CA SER A 29 -17.61 -0.58 1.65
C SER A 29 -16.70 -0.08 0.54
N ALA A 30 -15.51 0.42 0.88
CA ALA A 30 -14.53 0.91 -0.09
C ALA A 30 -13.98 -0.20 -1.00
N ILE A 31 -13.77 -1.41 -0.47
CA ILE A 31 -13.37 -2.58 -1.27
C ILE A 31 -14.45 -2.94 -2.29
N ARG A 32 -15.71 -3.02 -1.86
CA ARG A 32 -16.85 -3.33 -2.75
C ARG A 32 -17.00 -2.29 -3.85
N GLU A 33 -16.88 -1.02 -3.53
CA GLU A 33 -16.96 0.08 -4.48
C GLU A 33 -15.80 0.03 -5.49
N LEU A 34 -14.56 -0.16 -5.02
CA LEU A 34 -13.38 -0.26 -5.86
C LEU A 34 -13.49 -1.43 -6.84
N VAL A 35 -13.87 -2.62 -6.35
CA VAL A 35 -13.98 -3.83 -7.17
C VAL A 35 -15.18 -3.75 -8.11
N GLY A 36 -16.29 -3.16 -7.69
CA GLY A 36 -17.50 -2.98 -8.49
C GLY A 36 -18.16 -4.33 -8.86
N SER A 37 -18.47 -4.52 -10.14
CA SER A 37 -19.09 -5.75 -10.64
C SER A 37 -18.14 -6.94 -10.79
N ARG A 38 -16.84 -6.74 -10.59
CA ARG A 38 -15.81 -7.79 -10.67
C ARG A 38 -15.97 -8.78 -9.52
N LYS A 39 -15.59 -10.03 -9.74
CA LYS A 39 -15.79 -11.09 -8.74
C LYS A 39 -14.51 -11.80 -8.32
N SER A 40 -13.47 -11.77 -9.15
CA SER A 40 -12.24 -12.52 -8.95
C SER A 40 -11.11 -11.62 -8.45
N VAL A 41 -10.52 -11.98 -7.32
CA VAL A 41 -9.39 -11.28 -6.71
C VAL A 41 -8.20 -12.22 -6.63
N ILE A 42 -7.05 -11.80 -7.15
CA ILE A 42 -5.78 -12.51 -6.92
C ILE A 42 -5.08 -11.93 -5.70
N PHE A 43 -4.68 -12.79 -4.76
CA PHE A 43 -4.08 -12.41 -3.50
C PHE A 43 -2.58 -12.68 -3.47
N VAL A 44 -1.82 -11.71 -2.95
CA VAL A 44 -0.37 -11.78 -2.75
C VAL A 44 -0.08 -11.85 -1.24
N PRO A 45 0.15 -13.07 -0.65
CA PRO A 45 0.24 -13.28 0.80
C PRO A 45 1.66 -13.15 1.38
N TYR A 46 2.65 -12.73 0.60
CA TYR A 46 4.07 -12.91 0.90
C TYR A 46 4.63 -12.10 2.06
N ALA A 47 3.86 -11.17 2.62
CA ALA A 47 4.23 -10.44 3.83
C ALA A 47 4.20 -11.30 5.10
N LEU A 48 3.45 -12.42 5.11
CA LEU A 48 3.42 -13.37 6.22
C LEU A 48 4.13 -14.69 5.89
N PHE A 49 4.67 -15.35 6.92
CA PHE A 49 5.36 -16.62 6.77
C PHE A 49 4.38 -17.75 6.45
N ASP A 50 3.30 -17.87 7.20
CA ASP A 50 2.22 -18.83 6.93
C ASP A 50 1.26 -18.26 5.87
N ARG A 51 1.63 -18.48 4.62
CA ARG A 51 0.87 -18.02 3.44
C ARG A 51 -0.49 -18.68 3.33
N ARG A 52 -0.60 -19.95 3.74
CA ARG A 52 -1.84 -20.72 3.66
C ARG A 52 -2.87 -20.21 4.66
N ALA A 53 -2.50 -20.09 5.94
CA ALA A 53 -3.39 -19.53 6.95
C ALA A 53 -3.83 -18.11 6.60
N TYR A 54 -2.91 -17.31 6.03
CA TYR A 54 -3.23 -15.96 5.59
C TYR A 54 -4.22 -15.95 4.41
N THR A 55 -4.00 -16.81 3.43
CA THR A 55 -4.91 -16.95 2.28
C THR A 55 -6.30 -17.37 2.74
N ASN A 56 -6.40 -18.36 3.61
CA ASN A 56 -7.70 -18.84 4.14
C ASN A 56 -8.48 -17.70 4.82
N ARG A 57 -7.83 -16.93 5.69
CA ARG A 57 -8.45 -15.77 6.35
C ARG A 57 -8.93 -14.71 5.34
N ALA A 58 -8.13 -14.43 4.34
CA ALA A 58 -8.50 -13.48 3.29
C ALA A 58 -9.65 -14.01 2.43
N GLN A 59 -9.65 -15.31 2.10
CA GLN A 59 -10.74 -15.97 1.36
C GLN A 59 -12.06 -15.91 2.11
N GLU A 60 -12.08 -16.28 3.38
CA GLU A 60 -13.28 -16.23 4.22
C GLU A 60 -13.86 -14.80 4.25
N ARG A 61 -13.00 -13.80 4.43
CA ARG A 61 -13.44 -12.41 4.51
C ARG A 61 -13.97 -11.89 3.18
N LEU A 62 -13.26 -12.14 2.07
CA LEU A 62 -13.71 -11.70 0.75
C LEU A 62 -14.95 -12.47 0.26
N ALA A 63 -15.09 -13.74 0.64
CA ALA A 63 -16.31 -14.51 0.36
C ALA A 63 -17.53 -13.89 1.05
N ALA A 64 -17.40 -13.41 2.30
CA ALA A 64 -18.46 -12.66 2.97
C ALA A 64 -18.83 -11.35 2.26
N MET A 65 -17.91 -10.78 1.47
CA MET A 65 -18.17 -9.65 0.58
C MET A 65 -18.73 -10.08 -0.79
N GLY A 66 -18.94 -11.38 -1.06
CA GLY A 66 -19.39 -11.89 -2.35
C GLY A 66 -18.30 -11.90 -3.43
N LEU A 67 -17.02 -11.89 -3.02
CA LEU A 67 -15.85 -11.94 -3.89
C LEU A 67 -15.16 -13.30 -3.78
N SER A 68 -14.67 -13.84 -4.89
CA SER A 68 -13.82 -15.03 -4.90
C SER A 68 -12.35 -14.62 -4.84
N LEU A 69 -11.56 -15.29 -3.99
CA LEU A 69 -10.13 -15.03 -3.89
C LEU A 69 -9.33 -16.30 -4.19
N SER A 70 -8.34 -16.16 -5.07
CA SER A 70 -7.28 -17.15 -5.27
C SER A 70 -5.93 -16.55 -4.90
N SER A 71 -4.94 -17.38 -4.55
CA SER A 71 -3.62 -16.89 -4.15
C SER A 71 -2.57 -17.17 -5.21
N VAL A 72 -1.64 -16.22 -5.40
CA VAL A 72 -0.51 -16.39 -6.32
C VAL A 72 0.41 -17.54 -5.91
N HIS A 73 0.46 -17.92 -4.63
CA HIS A 73 1.34 -19.00 -4.17
C HIS A 73 0.79 -20.41 -4.43
N ASP A 74 -0.50 -20.52 -4.79
CA ASP A 74 -1.16 -21.79 -5.11
C ASP A 74 -1.17 -22.12 -6.62
N VAL A 75 -0.60 -21.23 -7.45
CA VAL A 75 -0.59 -21.39 -8.91
C VAL A 75 0.83 -21.56 -9.46
N SER A 76 0.96 -22.36 -10.51
CA SER A 76 2.25 -22.62 -11.15
C SER A 76 2.78 -21.44 -11.97
N ASN A 77 1.89 -20.61 -12.53
CA ASN A 77 2.25 -19.42 -13.31
C ASN A 77 1.64 -18.17 -12.70
N MET A 78 2.37 -17.56 -11.77
CA MET A 78 1.94 -16.39 -10.99
C MET A 78 1.70 -15.17 -11.89
N ALA A 79 2.59 -14.90 -12.84
CA ALA A 79 2.46 -13.77 -13.76
C ALA A 79 1.20 -13.89 -14.61
N HIS A 80 0.89 -15.08 -15.11
CA HIS A 80 -0.34 -15.33 -15.85
C HIS A 80 -1.59 -15.14 -14.98
N ALA A 81 -1.56 -15.61 -13.73
CA ALA A 81 -2.66 -15.43 -12.78
C ALA A 81 -2.93 -13.94 -12.52
N ILE A 82 -1.88 -13.13 -12.33
CA ILE A 82 -1.98 -11.67 -12.19
C ILE A 82 -2.56 -11.03 -13.45
N GLN A 83 -2.11 -11.46 -14.63
CA GLN A 83 -2.64 -10.92 -15.90
C GLN A 83 -4.12 -11.22 -16.12
N LYS A 84 -4.65 -12.31 -15.58
CA LYS A 84 -6.06 -12.70 -15.69
C LYS A 84 -6.93 -12.17 -14.56
N ALA A 85 -6.36 -11.61 -13.51
CA ALA A 85 -7.11 -11.15 -12.35
C ALA A 85 -8.01 -9.96 -12.69
N ASP A 86 -9.21 -9.94 -12.09
CA ASP A 86 -10.13 -8.81 -12.13
C ASP A 86 -9.75 -7.73 -11.12
N ALA A 87 -9.11 -8.11 -10.01
CA ALA A 87 -8.55 -7.24 -9.00
C ALA A 87 -7.34 -7.90 -8.33
N ILE A 88 -6.43 -7.10 -7.79
CA ILE A 88 -5.21 -7.56 -7.11
C ILE A 88 -5.27 -7.09 -5.65
N PHE A 89 -5.07 -8.02 -4.71
CA PHE A 89 -4.96 -7.71 -3.28
C PHE A 89 -3.57 -8.09 -2.76
N VAL A 90 -2.82 -7.11 -2.27
CA VAL A 90 -1.51 -7.31 -1.62
C VAL A 90 -1.69 -7.14 -0.11
N GLY A 91 -1.46 -8.21 0.62
CA GLY A 91 -1.69 -8.27 2.05
C GLY A 91 -0.58 -7.60 2.88
N GLY A 92 -0.89 -7.29 4.14
CA GLY A 92 0.03 -6.76 5.13
C GLY A 92 0.86 -7.83 5.85
N GLY A 93 1.82 -7.38 6.64
CA GLY A 93 2.79 -8.15 7.40
C GLY A 93 4.18 -7.55 7.21
N ASN A 94 5.23 -8.36 7.20
CA ASN A 94 6.59 -7.86 7.06
C ASN A 94 6.91 -7.42 5.64
N THR A 95 7.21 -6.14 5.46
CA THR A 95 7.45 -5.51 4.16
C THR A 95 8.72 -6.07 3.48
N PHE A 96 9.77 -6.39 4.22
CA PHE A 96 10.99 -6.98 3.65
C PHE A 96 10.72 -8.36 3.02
N ARG A 97 9.92 -9.21 3.68
CA ARG A 97 9.49 -10.49 3.10
C ARG A 97 8.68 -10.30 1.83
N LEU A 98 7.74 -9.36 1.85
CA LEU A 98 6.91 -9.04 0.70
C LEU A 98 7.76 -8.60 -0.48
N VAL A 99 8.61 -7.58 -0.29
CA VAL A 99 9.44 -7.02 -1.38
C VAL A 99 10.42 -8.06 -1.91
N LYS A 100 11.06 -8.84 -1.03
CA LYS A 100 11.92 -9.96 -1.46
C LYS A 100 11.17 -10.91 -2.39
N ALA A 101 10.00 -11.37 -2.00
CA ALA A 101 9.20 -12.30 -2.80
C ALA A 101 8.72 -11.66 -4.13
N LEU A 102 8.31 -10.38 -4.11
CA LEU A 102 7.91 -9.67 -5.32
C LEU A 102 9.04 -9.63 -6.35
N HIS A 103 10.28 -9.40 -5.92
CA HIS A 103 11.45 -9.42 -6.80
C HIS A 103 11.82 -10.84 -7.25
N GLU A 104 11.95 -11.79 -6.32
CA GLU A 104 12.37 -13.16 -6.61
C GLU A 104 11.41 -13.89 -7.56
N TYR A 105 10.11 -13.64 -7.45
CA TYR A 105 9.09 -14.22 -8.33
C TYR A 105 8.77 -13.36 -9.56
N GLY A 106 9.47 -12.22 -9.75
CA GLY A 106 9.27 -11.34 -10.90
C GLY A 106 7.87 -10.73 -10.96
N LEU A 107 7.24 -10.41 -9.81
CA LEU A 107 5.85 -9.96 -9.74
C LEU A 107 5.69 -8.44 -9.82
N ILE A 108 6.74 -7.65 -9.66
CA ILE A 108 6.71 -6.19 -9.71
C ILE A 108 6.10 -5.71 -11.04
N THR A 109 6.69 -6.12 -12.15
CA THR A 109 6.26 -5.68 -13.50
C THR A 109 4.82 -6.13 -13.84
N PRO A 110 4.44 -7.42 -13.68
CA PRO A 110 3.08 -7.85 -13.98
C PRO A 110 2.01 -7.13 -13.15
N ILE A 111 2.25 -6.89 -11.85
CA ILE A 111 1.31 -6.16 -11.00
C ILE A 111 1.19 -4.72 -11.48
N ARG A 112 2.33 -4.02 -11.66
CA ARG A 112 2.37 -2.62 -12.10
C ARG A 112 1.63 -2.43 -13.43
N GLU A 113 1.93 -3.23 -14.43
CA GLU A 113 1.28 -3.15 -15.76
C GLU A 113 -0.23 -3.31 -15.67
N ARG A 114 -0.72 -4.27 -14.87
CA ARG A 114 -2.15 -4.51 -14.72
C ARG A 114 -2.86 -3.35 -14.01
N VAL A 115 -2.24 -2.82 -12.96
CA VAL A 115 -2.79 -1.70 -12.21
C VAL A 115 -2.82 -0.42 -13.06
N MET A 116 -1.73 -0.12 -13.80
CA MET A 116 -1.68 1.00 -14.72
C MET A 116 -2.67 0.86 -15.89
N ALA A 117 -3.08 -0.36 -16.22
CA ALA A 117 -4.15 -0.64 -17.19
C ALA A 117 -5.57 -0.54 -16.59
N GLY A 118 -5.71 -0.19 -15.30
CA GLY A 118 -7.01 0.04 -14.64
C GLY A 118 -7.57 -1.17 -13.88
N VAL A 119 -6.76 -2.21 -13.63
CA VAL A 119 -7.15 -3.29 -12.71
C VAL A 119 -7.07 -2.77 -11.28
N PRO A 120 -8.14 -2.91 -10.47
CA PRO A 120 -8.15 -2.49 -9.08
C PRO A 120 -7.03 -3.12 -8.26
N TYR A 121 -6.37 -2.30 -7.45
CA TYR A 121 -5.35 -2.69 -6.50
C TYR A 121 -5.81 -2.40 -5.08
N ILE A 122 -5.73 -3.38 -4.21
CA ILE A 122 -5.96 -3.25 -2.78
C ILE A 122 -4.64 -3.53 -2.08
N GLY A 123 -4.12 -2.57 -1.35
CA GLY A 123 -2.90 -2.72 -0.55
C GLY A 123 -3.19 -2.46 0.93
N SER A 124 -2.87 -3.42 1.81
CA SER A 124 -3.06 -3.22 3.26
C SER A 124 -1.71 -3.23 3.98
N SER A 125 -1.43 -2.21 4.81
CA SER A 125 -0.19 -2.07 5.58
C SER A 125 1.05 -2.21 4.69
N ALA A 126 1.84 -3.28 4.77
CA ALA A 126 2.95 -3.55 3.85
C ALA A 126 2.52 -3.46 2.37
N GLY A 127 1.30 -3.94 2.04
CA GLY A 127 0.72 -3.80 0.70
C GLY A 127 0.46 -2.35 0.30
N ALA A 128 0.18 -1.45 1.25
CA ALA A 128 0.09 -0.02 0.98
C ALA A 128 1.48 0.60 0.78
N ILE A 129 2.48 0.23 1.60
CA ILE A 129 3.88 0.69 1.45
C ILE A 129 4.40 0.39 0.04
N VAL A 130 4.23 -0.85 -0.43
CA VAL A 130 4.77 -1.26 -1.74
C VAL A 130 4.05 -0.62 -2.93
N ALA A 131 2.94 0.09 -2.73
CA ALA A 131 2.35 0.94 -3.77
C ALA A 131 3.18 2.20 -4.05
N GLY A 132 3.98 2.65 -3.10
CA GLY A 132 4.94 3.75 -3.26
C GLY A 132 6.18 3.37 -4.06
N PRO A 133 7.19 4.27 -4.14
CA PRO A 133 8.43 4.06 -4.89
C PRO A 133 9.37 3.03 -4.24
N SER A 134 9.39 2.96 -2.90
CA SER A 134 10.32 2.09 -2.16
C SER A 134 9.76 1.61 -0.82
N LEU A 135 10.42 0.61 -0.22
CA LEU A 135 10.08 0.14 1.12
C LEU A 135 10.70 0.98 2.27
N ARG A 136 11.40 2.08 1.96
CA ARG A 136 12.24 2.81 2.94
C ARG A 136 11.48 3.40 4.13
N THR A 137 10.17 3.61 4.03
CA THR A 137 9.35 4.12 5.13
C THR A 137 8.76 3.02 6.01
N THR A 138 9.13 1.76 5.79
CA THR A 138 8.69 0.65 6.64
C THR A 138 9.31 0.72 8.03
N LYS A 139 8.53 0.31 9.03
CA LYS A 139 8.98 0.14 10.43
C LYS A 139 9.27 -1.33 10.78
N ASP A 140 9.14 -2.21 9.80
CA ASP A 140 9.36 -3.63 10.00
C ASP A 140 10.83 -3.95 10.23
N MET A 141 11.08 -4.99 11.02
CA MET A 141 12.43 -5.53 11.15
C MET A 141 12.87 -6.18 9.83
N PRO A 142 14.12 -5.96 9.40
CA PRO A 142 14.68 -6.56 8.18
C PRO A 142 15.03 -8.05 8.38
N VAL A 143 13.99 -8.87 8.53
CA VAL A 143 14.14 -10.32 8.79
C VAL A 143 14.67 -11.12 7.59
N VAL A 144 14.69 -10.51 6.43
CA VAL A 144 15.28 -11.01 5.17
C VAL A 144 15.83 -9.83 4.39
N GLU A 145 16.80 -10.09 3.50
CA GLU A 145 17.38 -9.08 2.61
C GLU A 145 16.70 -9.17 1.23
N PRO A 146 15.96 -8.14 0.78
CA PRO A 146 15.44 -8.07 -0.59
C PRO A 146 16.55 -7.65 -1.57
N PRO A 147 16.47 -8.09 -2.84
CA PRO A 147 17.47 -7.71 -3.86
C PRO A 147 17.50 -6.21 -4.17
N SER A 148 16.40 -5.51 -3.89
CA SER A 148 16.24 -4.08 -4.08
C SER A 148 15.18 -3.54 -3.11
N PHE A 149 15.29 -2.25 -2.77
CA PHE A 149 14.26 -1.53 -2.01
C PHE A 149 13.17 -0.95 -2.91
N ALA A 150 13.35 -0.95 -4.23
CA ALA A 150 12.33 -0.49 -5.17
C ALA A 150 11.08 -1.36 -5.09
N THR A 151 9.91 -0.72 -5.21
CA THR A 151 8.61 -1.36 -5.10
C THR A 151 7.75 -1.12 -6.35
N LEU A 152 6.43 -1.12 -6.25
CA LEU A 152 5.55 -1.05 -7.42
C LEU A 152 5.53 0.34 -8.08
N GLY A 153 5.76 1.43 -7.33
CA GLY A 153 5.72 2.79 -7.86
C GLY A 153 4.38 3.14 -8.54
N LEU A 154 3.27 2.80 -7.88
CA LEU A 154 1.92 3.10 -8.36
C LEU A 154 1.50 4.52 -7.98
N VAL A 155 2.10 5.09 -6.96
CA VAL A 155 1.96 6.48 -6.51
C VAL A 155 3.34 7.11 -6.36
N PRO A 156 3.49 8.45 -6.53
CA PRO A 156 4.80 9.11 -6.52
C PRO A 156 5.30 9.50 -5.12
N PHE A 157 4.63 9.06 -4.06
CA PHE A 157 4.94 9.36 -2.68
C PHE A 157 5.10 8.09 -1.85
N GLN A 158 5.75 8.21 -0.70
CA GLN A 158 5.89 7.13 0.28
C GLN A 158 4.69 7.07 1.22
N ILE A 159 4.40 5.88 1.74
CA ILE A 159 3.30 5.68 2.69
C ILE A 159 3.88 5.11 4.00
N SER A 160 3.57 5.75 5.12
CA SER A 160 3.85 5.26 6.46
C SER A 160 2.53 4.86 7.12
N PRO A 161 2.08 3.61 6.96
CA PRO A 161 0.86 3.12 7.59
C PRO A 161 1.05 2.95 9.10
N HIS A 162 -0.06 2.78 9.83
CA HIS A 162 -0.06 2.74 11.31
C HIS A 162 0.65 3.96 11.91
N TYR A 163 0.49 5.13 11.28
CA TYR A 163 1.10 6.34 11.81
C TYR A 163 0.52 6.67 13.18
N LEU A 164 1.41 6.93 14.12
CA LEU A 164 1.08 7.34 15.48
C LEU A 164 1.72 8.70 15.75
N ASP A 165 0.90 9.62 16.25
CA ASP A 165 1.39 10.91 16.72
C ASP A 165 2.31 10.74 17.93
N PRO A 166 3.30 11.61 18.12
CA PRO A 166 4.11 11.62 19.33
C PRO A 166 3.21 11.78 20.56
N ASP A 167 3.38 10.90 21.55
CA ASP A 167 2.70 11.02 22.85
C ASP A 167 3.56 11.87 23.81
N PRO A 168 3.14 13.10 24.14
CA PRO A 168 3.91 13.98 25.03
C PRO A 168 3.99 13.47 26.47
N THR A 169 3.17 12.47 26.82
CA THR A 169 3.21 11.84 28.15
C THR A 169 4.08 10.59 28.20
N SER A 170 4.57 10.14 27.05
CA SER A 170 5.43 8.96 26.96
C SER A 170 6.78 9.20 27.62
N THR A 171 7.20 8.25 28.45
CA THR A 171 8.55 8.21 29.03
C THR A 171 9.55 7.43 28.16
N HIS A 172 9.10 6.94 27.00
CA HIS A 172 9.96 6.24 26.05
C HIS A 172 10.93 7.22 25.39
N MET A 173 12.23 6.93 25.46
CA MET A 173 13.29 7.79 24.94
C MET A 173 13.74 7.41 23.52
N GLY A 174 13.06 6.46 22.88
CA GLY A 174 13.33 6.10 21.50
C GLY A 174 12.67 7.06 20.51
N GLU A 175 13.13 7.03 19.28
CA GLU A 175 12.66 7.89 18.20
C GLU A 175 11.15 7.71 17.95
N THR A 176 10.47 8.82 17.75
CA THR A 176 9.08 8.88 17.28
C THR A 176 9.00 8.49 15.81
N GLN A 177 7.78 8.23 15.31
CA GLN A 177 7.59 7.98 13.88
C GLN A 177 7.89 9.25 13.05
N GLU A 178 7.59 10.42 13.57
CA GLU A 178 7.89 11.70 12.93
C GLU A 178 9.40 11.90 12.76
N GLU A 179 10.20 11.65 13.81
CA GLU A 179 11.65 11.73 13.72
C GLU A 179 12.23 10.77 12.67
N ARG A 180 11.74 9.54 12.60
CA ARG A 180 12.17 8.56 11.56
C ARG A 180 11.79 8.99 10.15
N ILE A 181 10.61 9.60 9.97
CA ILE A 181 10.21 10.14 8.67
C ILE A 181 11.08 11.34 8.30
N ASN A 182 11.42 12.20 9.26
CA ASN A 182 12.34 13.33 9.02
C ASN A 182 13.74 12.85 8.63
N GLN A 183 14.28 11.80 9.27
CA GLN A 183 15.54 11.17 8.85
C GLN A 183 15.44 10.62 7.40
N PHE A 184 14.32 10.02 7.02
CA PHE A 184 14.11 9.63 5.62
C PHE A 184 14.19 10.84 4.67
N LEU A 185 13.58 11.98 5.04
CA LEU A 185 13.55 13.19 4.24
C LEU A 185 14.89 13.95 4.19
N GLU A 186 15.83 13.67 5.08
CA GLU A 186 17.22 14.17 4.97
C GLU A 186 17.90 13.67 3.69
N GLU A 187 17.58 12.44 3.28
CA GLU A 187 18.23 11.73 2.17
C GLU A 187 17.33 11.53 0.93
N ASN A 188 16.01 11.85 1.02
CA ASN A 188 15.04 11.58 -0.04
C ASN A 188 14.10 12.79 -0.25
N GLU A 189 13.64 12.94 -1.50
CA GLU A 189 12.73 14.03 -1.90
C GLU A 189 11.25 13.63 -1.89
N ASP A 190 10.95 12.32 -1.90
CA ASP A 190 9.57 11.83 -1.96
C ASP A 190 8.78 12.30 -0.74
N ALA A 191 7.61 12.90 -0.95
CA ALA A 191 6.68 13.17 0.15
C ALA A 191 6.31 11.87 0.89
N VAL A 192 6.00 11.97 2.18
CA VAL A 192 5.54 10.83 2.98
C VAL A 192 4.16 11.10 3.54
N VAL A 193 3.25 10.16 3.31
CA VAL A 193 1.90 10.17 3.88
C VAL A 193 1.85 9.29 5.13
N GLY A 194 1.82 9.91 6.30
CA GLY A 194 1.55 9.26 7.58
C GLY A 194 0.07 8.91 7.68
N LEU A 195 -0.26 7.66 7.45
CA LEU A 195 -1.65 7.18 7.38
C LEU A 195 -2.04 6.49 8.69
N ARG A 196 -2.89 7.16 9.49
CA ARG A 196 -3.36 6.64 10.78
C ARG A 196 -4.27 5.43 10.61
N GLU A 197 -4.34 4.58 11.62
CA GLU A 197 -5.22 3.40 11.61
C GLU A 197 -6.69 3.78 11.38
N GLY A 198 -7.38 2.97 10.60
CA GLY A 198 -8.76 3.23 10.16
C GLY A 198 -8.88 4.13 8.95
N SER A 199 -7.77 4.70 8.46
CA SER A 199 -7.75 5.56 7.26
C SER A 199 -7.28 4.79 6.02
N LEU A 200 -7.78 5.23 4.87
CA LEU A 200 -7.51 4.66 3.56
C LEU A 200 -7.33 5.76 2.52
N LEU A 201 -6.45 5.56 1.54
CA LEU A 201 -6.38 6.40 0.35
C LEU A 201 -7.09 5.69 -0.80
N ASN A 202 -8.09 6.36 -1.38
CA ASN A 202 -8.82 5.90 -2.56
C ASN A 202 -8.36 6.70 -3.78
N VAL A 203 -7.68 6.05 -4.72
CA VAL A 203 -7.19 6.65 -5.96
C VAL A 203 -8.05 6.20 -7.13
N GLN A 204 -8.55 7.16 -7.91
CA GLN A 204 -9.35 6.95 -9.11
C GLN A 204 -8.79 7.85 -10.23
N GLY A 205 -7.91 7.30 -11.08
CA GLY A 205 -7.19 8.11 -12.06
C GLY A 205 -6.35 9.19 -11.39
N GLY A 206 -6.49 10.43 -11.82
CA GLY A 206 -5.80 11.59 -11.26
C GLY A 206 -6.39 12.16 -9.96
N THR A 207 -7.38 11.49 -9.34
CA THR A 207 -7.96 11.92 -8.07
C THR A 207 -7.61 10.99 -6.94
N MET A 208 -7.36 11.55 -5.74
CA MET A 208 -7.10 10.80 -4.53
C MET A 208 -7.87 11.39 -3.36
N THR A 209 -8.63 10.55 -2.67
CA THR A 209 -9.43 10.95 -1.50
C THR A 209 -9.01 10.16 -0.28
N LEU A 210 -8.82 10.84 0.83
CA LEU A 210 -8.65 10.21 2.15
C LEU A 210 -10.02 9.80 2.69
N LEU A 211 -10.17 8.53 3.03
CA LEU A 211 -11.34 7.95 3.66
C LEU A 211 -11.02 7.52 5.09
N GLY A 212 -12.04 7.52 5.95
CA GLY A 212 -11.91 7.13 7.35
C GLY A 212 -12.02 8.32 8.32
N PRO A 213 -11.90 8.06 9.64
CA PRO A 213 -12.20 9.07 10.66
C PRO A 213 -11.03 10.03 10.95
N ASN A 214 -9.80 9.70 10.52
CA ASN A 214 -8.61 10.44 10.91
C ASN A 214 -8.00 11.17 9.72
N ALA A 215 -7.44 12.37 9.97
CA ALA A 215 -6.59 13.07 9.00
C ALA A 215 -5.32 12.26 8.68
N ALA A 216 -4.73 12.46 7.52
CA ALA A 216 -3.38 12.02 7.20
C ALA A 216 -2.39 13.13 7.57
N ARG A 217 -1.20 12.76 8.04
CA ARG A 217 -0.11 13.71 8.30
C ARG A 217 0.87 13.66 7.12
N ILE A 218 1.04 14.80 6.47
CA ILE A 218 1.85 14.94 5.27
C ILE A 218 3.21 15.52 5.63
N PHE A 219 4.26 14.87 5.12
CA PHE A 219 5.64 15.28 5.33
C PHE A 219 6.28 15.57 3.99
N ARG A 220 6.99 16.70 3.90
CA ARG A 220 7.79 17.10 2.73
C ARG A 220 9.13 17.63 3.19
N ARG A 221 10.18 17.34 2.46
CA ARG A 221 11.53 17.81 2.76
C ARG A 221 11.55 19.33 2.93
N GLY A 222 12.15 19.81 4.03
CA GLY A 222 12.31 21.23 4.32
C GLY A 222 11.03 21.97 4.70
N ASN A 223 9.91 21.29 4.91
CA ASN A 223 8.63 21.87 5.32
C ASN A 223 8.15 21.28 6.65
N GLU A 224 7.39 22.09 7.40
CA GLU A 224 6.70 21.59 8.58
C GLU A 224 5.60 20.60 8.18
N PRO A 225 5.44 19.47 8.88
CA PRO A 225 4.37 18.53 8.61
C PRO A 225 3.00 19.14 8.87
N PHE A 226 2.00 18.79 8.03
CA PHE A 226 0.64 19.31 8.15
C PHE A 226 -0.42 18.22 8.08
N GLU A 227 -1.58 18.50 8.64
CA GLU A 227 -2.75 17.62 8.59
C GLU A 227 -3.54 17.84 7.31
N ALA A 228 -3.96 16.75 6.68
CA ALA A 228 -4.74 16.79 5.44
C ALA A 228 -5.95 15.84 5.52
N THR A 229 -7.07 16.27 4.96
CA THR A 229 -8.35 15.53 4.91
C THR A 229 -9.01 15.69 3.55
N GLY A 230 -9.88 14.75 3.19
CA GLY A 230 -10.65 14.83 1.95
C GLY A 230 -9.81 14.63 0.70
N ASP A 231 -9.78 15.62 -0.18
CA ASP A 231 -9.05 15.57 -1.45
C ASP A 231 -7.54 15.76 -1.25
N LEU A 232 -6.75 14.80 -1.71
CA LEU A 232 -5.29 14.78 -1.65
C LEU A 232 -4.68 14.61 -3.07
N SER A 233 -5.42 14.95 -4.11
CA SER A 233 -5.03 14.70 -5.51
C SER A 233 -3.71 15.37 -5.89
N GLU A 234 -3.37 16.51 -5.27
CA GLU A 234 -2.10 17.22 -5.50
C GLU A 234 -0.87 16.34 -5.30
N LEU A 235 -0.93 15.38 -4.35
CA LEU A 235 0.17 14.46 -4.09
C LEU A 235 0.44 13.47 -5.25
N LEU A 236 -0.53 13.28 -6.16
CA LEU A 236 -0.35 12.43 -7.35
C LEU A 236 0.43 13.13 -8.47
N GLU A 237 0.50 14.46 -8.45
CA GLU A 237 1.17 15.29 -9.44
C GLU A 237 2.64 15.55 -9.09
N GLU A 238 3.05 15.29 -7.84
CA GLU A 238 4.42 15.43 -7.39
C GLU A 238 5.29 14.41 -8.13
N SER A 239 6.01 14.87 -9.14
CA SER A 239 7.01 14.05 -9.83
C SER A 239 8.13 13.72 -8.85
N SER A 240 8.43 12.43 -8.66
CA SER A 240 9.77 12.05 -8.21
C SER A 240 10.76 12.70 -9.19
N VAL A 241 11.56 13.62 -8.71
CA VAL A 241 12.66 14.20 -9.50
C VAL A 241 13.43 13.01 -10.05
N GLU A 242 13.54 12.92 -11.38
CA GLU A 242 14.30 11.86 -12.05
C GLU A 242 15.66 11.77 -11.40
N GLY A 243 15.88 10.64 -10.70
CA GLY A 243 17.14 10.36 -10.05
C GLY A 243 18.25 10.45 -11.08
N CYS A 244 19.16 11.37 -10.83
CA CYS A 244 20.41 11.56 -11.54
C CYS A 244 21.05 10.18 -11.74
N ALA A 245 21.06 9.71 -12.98
CA ALA A 245 21.89 8.57 -13.37
C ALA A 245 23.35 9.00 -13.23
N ALA A 246 24.06 8.38 -12.33
CA ALA A 246 25.53 8.37 -12.27
C ALA A 246 26.01 6.95 -12.05
#